data_b5e0f54361a7ebf79fcac19897cdd28b
#
_entry.id   b5e0f54361a7ebf79fcac19897cdd28b
#
_cell.length_a   1.000
_cell.length_b   1.000
_cell.length_c   1.000
_cell.angle_alpha   90.00
_cell.angle_beta   90.00
_cell.angle_gamma   90.00
#
_symmetry.space_group_name_H-M   'P 1'
#
loop_
_entity.id
_entity.type
_entity.pdbx_description
1 polymer ?
#
loop_
_entity_poly.entity_id
_entity_poly.type
_entity_poly.pdbx_seq_one_letter_code
_entity_poly.pdbx_strand_id
1 'polypeptide(L)'
;MKKRIKKKIKKLKKSINKINKVRIQKGRKAMLQETWATVTYGLYDNRKIRRLKKFPPALVENRMLFETNDDFTDNGRALFDYLIEKGYNKKYEIVWLVHEPSKYKEYQFENVKFVQNFKKGSTIRRAEAYKYALTSKYIFYTQAFNWIGMSRRNQLFIDLWHGCGYKANKNGRKVFFDYCLVPGDIFIKTKMEFFGCTSKKLLSFGYPRYDMMLKGSERADEYKKKLLKETDSEKLILWMPTYRHASSERLNEETLNNEFNIPIIDDADKLLELNKFCKENHILIVIKKHYLQVPYDFGENVLTNIVYLENRDLADNGLQLYEFILWIPYKPHNHPV
;
A
#
# COMPACT_ATOMS: atom_id res chain seq x y z
N MET A 1 15.06 32.85 -22.48
CA MET A 1 13.62 33.21 -22.43
C MET A 1 12.72 32.17 -23.13
N LYS A 2 12.92 31.82 -24.39
CA LYS A 2 12.08 30.87 -25.18
C LYS A 2 11.89 29.49 -24.54
N LYS A 3 12.91 28.84 -23.94
CA LYS A 3 12.79 27.52 -23.25
C LYS A 3 11.87 27.58 -22.03
N ARG A 4 11.88 28.68 -21.28
CA ARG A 4 11.06 28.88 -20.06
C ARG A 4 9.58 29.08 -20.42
N ILE A 5 9.29 29.76 -21.53
CA ILE A 5 7.93 29.93 -22.05
C ILE A 5 7.39 28.61 -22.59
N LYS A 6 8.15 27.85 -23.40
CA LYS A 6 7.76 26.51 -23.87
C LYS A 6 7.44 25.57 -22.73
N LYS A 7 8.22 25.60 -21.63
CA LYS A 7 7.97 24.79 -20.43
C LYS A 7 6.67 25.19 -19.70
N LYS A 8 6.36 26.50 -19.65
CA LYS A 8 5.09 26.98 -19.08
C LYS A 8 3.88 26.57 -19.94
N ILE A 9 3.98 26.68 -21.26
CA ILE A 9 2.92 26.29 -22.21
C ILE A 9 2.67 24.79 -22.12
N LYS A 10 3.71 23.94 -22.05
CA LYS A 10 3.59 22.50 -21.89
C LYS A 10 2.89 22.12 -20.56
N LYS A 11 3.20 22.85 -19.47
CA LYS A 11 2.50 22.66 -18.19
C LYS A 11 1.03 23.07 -18.28
N LEU A 12 0.73 24.19 -18.94
CA LEU A 12 -0.65 24.67 -19.12
C LEU A 12 -1.50 23.67 -19.92
N LYS A 13 -0.97 23.19 -21.06
CA LYS A 13 -1.63 22.16 -21.88
C LYS A 13 -1.90 20.89 -21.06
N LYS A 14 -0.93 20.43 -20.25
CA LYS A 14 -1.09 19.26 -19.40
C LYS A 14 -2.19 19.44 -18.32
N SER A 15 -2.31 20.65 -17.76
CA SER A 15 -3.37 21.00 -16.82
C SER A 15 -4.73 21.07 -17.47
N ILE A 16 -4.85 21.65 -18.66
CA ILE A 16 -6.09 21.72 -19.44
C ILE A 16 -6.58 20.31 -19.81
N ASN A 17 -5.68 19.44 -20.27
CA ASN A 17 -6.02 18.06 -20.61
C ASN A 17 -6.51 17.29 -19.39
N LYS A 18 -5.91 17.52 -18.21
CA LYS A 18 -6.37 16.91 -16.95
C LYS A 18 -7.78 17.38 -16.56
N ILE A 19 -8.04 18.68 -16.69
CA ILE A 19 -9.35 19.29 -16.43
C ILE A 19 -10.41 18.71 -17.38
N ASN A 20 -10.09 18.62 -18.68
CA ASN A 20 -10.99 18.05 -19.67
C ASN A 20 -11.27 16.55 -19.40
N LYS A 21 -10.27 15.79 -18.98
CA LYS A 21 -10.46 14.38 -18.59
C LYS A 21 -11.44 14.24 -17.42
N VAL A 22 -11.32 15.09 -16.41
CA VAL A 22 -12.26 15.11 -15.26
C VAL A 22 -13.66 15.50 -15.71
N ARG A 23 -13.79 16.47 -16.62
CA ARG A 23 -15.07 16.89 -17.19
C ARG A 23 -15.78 15.74 -17.92
N ILE A 24 -15.03 14.97 -18.70
CA ILE A 24 -15.57 13.83 -19.47
C ILE A 24 -15.97 12.69 -18.52
N GLN A 25 -15.16 12.39 -17.52
CA GLN A 25 -15.37 11.25 -16.61
C GLN A 25 -16.36 11.51 -15.47
N LYS A 26 -16.42 12.72 -14.94
CA LYS A 26 -17.16 13.06 -13.71
C LYS A 26 -18.16 14.22 -13.85
N GLY A 27 -18.30 14.79 -15.03
CA GLY A 27 -19.22 15.88 -15.34
C GLY A 27 -18.72 17.30 -14.96
N ARG A 28 -19.48 18.33 -15.41
CA ARG A 28 -19.09 19.75 -15.25
C ARG A 28 -18.99 20.20 -13.78
N LYS A 29 -19.86 19.74 -12.89
CA LYS A 29 -19.89 20.14 -11.47
C LYS A 29 -18.62 19.68 -10.75
N ALA A 30 -18.23 18.44 -10.96
CA ALA A 30 -17.00 17.88 -10.39
C ALA A 30 -15.75 18.58 -10.95
N MET A 31 -15.74 18.92 -12.24
CA MET A 31 -14.65 19.68 -12.86
C MET A 31 -14.50 21.06 -12.20
N LEU A 32 -15.58 21.81 -12.00
CA LEU A 32 -15.54 23.14 -11.35
C LEU A 32 -15.07 23.04 -9.91
N GLN A 33 -15.55 22.06 -9.14
CA GLN A 33 -15.11 21.84 -7.77
C GLN A 33 -13.61 21.49 -7.69
N GLU A 34 -13.11 20.64 -8.58
CA GLU A 34 -11.71 20.23 -8.60
C GLU A 34 -10.80 21.38 -9.08
N THR A 35 -11.28 22.19 -10.03
CA THR A 35 -10.55 23.38 -10.51
C THR A 35 -10.48 24.45 -9.43
N TRP A 36 -11.60 24.80 -8.80
CA TRP A 36 -11.66 25.74 -7.68
C TRP A 36 -10.78 25.32 -6.53
N ALA A 37 -10.87 24.08 -6.17
CA ALA A 37 -10.04 23.49 -5.14
C ALA A 37 -8.54 23.51 -5.51
N THR A 38 -8.19 23.26 -6.76
CA THR A 38 -6.80 23.33 -7.25
C THR A 38 -6.27 24.76 -7.16
N VAL A 39 -7.08 25.75 -7.51
CA VAL A 39 -6.68 27.16 -7.47
C VAL A 39 -6.53 27.64 -6.02
N THR A 40 -7.52 27.44 -5.20
CA THR A 40 -7.54 27.96 -3.82
C THR A 40 -6.52 27.28 -2.90
N TYR A 41 -6.56 25.97 -2.80
CA TYR A 41 -5.64 25.22 -1.91
C TYR A 41 -4.23 25.09 -2.50
N GLY A 42 -4.13 24.91 -3.82
CA GLY A 42 -2.83 24.81 -4.47
C GLY A 42 -2.01 26.09 -4.33
N LEU A 43 -2.62 27.27 -4.39
CA LEU A 43 -1.94 28.55 -4.17
C LEU A 43 -1.51 28.70 -2.70
N TYR A 44 -2.39 28.37 -1.76
CA TYR A 44 -2.11 28.48 -0.32
C TYR A 44 -0.99 27.54 0.13
N ASP A 45 -1.13 26.26 -0.16
CA ASP A 45 -0.11 25.27 0.20
C ASP A 45 1.21 25.52 -0.52
N ASN A 46 1.18 25.89 -1.80
CA ASN A 46 2.41 26.23 -2.54
C ASN A 46 3.14 27.46 -1.96
N ARG A 47 2.43 28.49 -1.48
CA ARG A 47 3.06 29.64 -0.79
C ARG A 47 3.74 29.20 0.50
N LYS A 48 3.06 28.40 1.33
CA LYS A 48 3.63 27.85 2.58
C LYS A 48 4.83 26.95 2.29
N ILE A 49 4.74 26.06 1.32
CA ILE A 49 5.85 25.20 0.89
C ILE A 49 7.04 26.00 0.43
N ARG A 50 6.85 27.08 -0.35
CA ARG A 50 7.95 27.97 -0.77
C ARG A 50 8.62 28.65 0.43
N ARG A 51 7.83 29.09 1.42
CA ARG A 51 8.35 29.67 2.65
C ARG A 51 9.15 28.65 3.47
N LEU A 52 8.63 27.43 3.64
CA LEU A 52 9.33 26.33 4.31
C LEU A 52 10.64 25.95 3.60
N LYS A 53 10.68 26.01 2.26
CA LYS A 53 11.92 25.79 1.49
C LYS A 53 12.96 26.89 1.74
N LYS A 54 12.52 28.14 1.82
CA LYS A 54 13.42 29.28 2.04
C LYS A 54 13.91 29.37 3.48
N PHE A 55 13.02 29.07 4.42
CA PHE A 55 13.26 29.14 5.87
C PHE A 55 12.82 27.82 6.50
N PRO A 56 13.63 26.74 6.40
CA PRO A 56 13.27 25.45 6.95
C PRO A 56 13.30 25.47 8.47
N PRO A 57 12.25 24.97 9.16
CA PRO A 57 12.27 24.83 10.61
C PRO A 57 13.37 23.85 11.06
N ALA A 58 13.73 23.88 12.33
CA ALA A 58 14.70 22.94 12.89
C ALA A 58 14.26 21.49 12.69
N LEU A 59 15.24 20.58 12.63
CA LEU A 59 15.01 19.15 12.65
C LEU A 59 14.53 18.76 14.05
N VAL A 60 13.55 17.85 14.12
CA VAL A 60 13.05 17.29 15.39
C VAL A 60 13.66 15.91 15.54
N GLU A 61 14.66 15.80 16.42
CA GLU A 61 15.49 14.60 16.56
C GLU A 61 14.70 13.35 17.04
N ASN A 62 13.62 13.55 17.78
CA ASN A 62 12.77 12.49 18.30
C ASN A 62 11.46 12.32 17.48
N ARG A 63 11.45 12.63 16.18
CA ARG A 63 10.28 12.45 15.34
C ARG A 63 10.49 11.38 14.28
N MET A 64 9.53 10.44 14.23
CA MET A 64 9.39 9.42 13.22
C MET A 64 8.26 9.80 12.25
N LEU A 65 8.50 9.69 10.95
CA LEU A 65 7.51 9.91 9.91
C LEU A 65 7.27 8.61 9.15
N PHE A 66 6.02 8.27 8.93
CA PHE A 66 5.61 7.09 8.18
C PHE A 66 4.81 7.48 6.93
N GLU A 67 5.09 6.82 5.81
CA GLU A 67 4.29 6.86 4.59
C GLU A 67 4.31 5.50 3.92
N THR A 68 3.14 4.92 3.68
CA THR A 68 2.99 3.66 2.94
C THR A 68 2.29 3.87 1.60
N ASN A 69 2.38 2.92 0.68
CA ASN A 69 1.78 3.06 -0.65
C ASN A 69 0.26 3.20 -0.55
N ASP A 70 -0.37 2.32 0.21
CA ASP A 70 -1.75 2.49 0.67
C ASP A 70 -1.70 3.01 2.11
N ASP A 71 -2.66 3.84 2.49
CA ASP A 71 -2.64 4.51 3.78
C ASP A 71 -2.63 3.52 4.95
N PHE A 72 -1.66 3.68 5.85
CA PHE A 72 -1.61 2.97 7.13
C PHE A 72 -1.64 1.44 7.00
N THR A 73 -0.81 0.90 6.12
CA THR A 73 -0.78 -0.53 5.79
C THR A 73 0.64 -1.11 5.79
N ASP A 74 0.72 -2.42 5.47
CA ASP A 74 1.96 -3.14 5.16
C ASP A 74 3.01 -3.10 6.28
N ASN A 75 4.28 -3.17 5.93
CA ASN A 75 5.42 -3.13 6.87
C ASN A 75 5.42 -1.89 7.75
N GLY A 76 4.92 -0.75 7.23
CA GLY A 76 4.80 0.49 8.00
C GLY A 76 3.83 0.33 9.17
N ARG A 77 2.67 -0.27 8.93
CA ARG A 77 1.67 -0.52 9.96
C ARG A 77 2.17 -1.55 10.99
N ALA A 78 2.75 -2.65 10.56
CA ALA A 78 3.27 -3.67 11.46
C ALA A 78 4.39 -3.11 12.38
N LEU A 79 5.29 -2.29 11.83
CA LEU A 79 6.30 -1.58 12.64
C LEU A 79 5.65 -0.61 13.62
N PHE A 80 4.64 0.15 13.19
CA PHE A 80 3.92 1.07 14.07
C PHE A 80 3.27 0.34 15.25
N ASP A 81 2.56 -0.75 15.00
CA ASP A 81 1.91 -1.53 16.05
C ASP A 81 2.92 -2.03 17.08
N TYR A 82 4.09 -2.51 16.65
CA TYR A 82 5.19 -2.87 17.52
C TYR A 82 5.72 -1.67 18.35
N LEU A 83 5.90 -0.51 17.70
CA LEU A 83 6.37 0.70 18.39
C LEU A 83 5.40 1.17 19.48
N ILE A 84 4.10 1.04 19.24
CA ILE A 84 3.06 1.36 20.23
C ILE A 84 3.09 0.32 21.37
N GLU A 85 3.12 -0.98 21.04
CA GLU A 85 3.23 -2.06 22.03
C GLU A 85 4.41 -1.85 22.99
N LYS A 86 5.56 -1.45 22.46
CA LYS A 86 6.79 -1.19 23.24
C LYS A 86 6.87 0.21 23.86
N GLY A 87 5.84 1.05 23.72
CA GLY A 87 5.77 2.37 24.31
C GLY A 87 6.73 3.40 23.71
N TYR A 88 7.21 3.19 22.47
CA TYR A 88 8.11 4.14 21.80
C TYR A 88 7.46 5.51 21.57
N ASN A 89 6.14 5.56 21.44
CA ASN A 89 5.39 6.81 21.32
C ASN A 89 5.53 7.73 22.56
N LYS A 90 5.93 7.21 23.72
CA LYS A 90 6.23 8.03 24.90
C LYS A 90 7.53 8.82 24.75
N LYS A 91 8.46 8.37 23.89
CA LYS A 91 9.76 8.99 23.64
C LYS A 91 9.84 9.71 22.30
N TYR A 92 9.04 9.26 21.32
CA TYR A 92 9.06 9.74 19.94
C TYR A 92 7.69 10.25 19.53
N GLU A 93 7.66 11.37 18.82
CA GLU A 93 6.48 11.78 18.07
C GLU A 93 6.40 10.96 16.80
N ILE A 94 5.31 10.20 16.63
CA ILE A 94 5.06 9.35 15.46
C ILE A 94 4.03 10.05 14.58
N VAL A 95 4.41 10.33 13.34
CA VAL A 95 3.55 11.03 12.37
C VAL A 95 3.31 10.16 11.16
N TRP A 96 2.05 9.93 10.84
CA TRP A 96 1.62 9.24 9.64
C TRP A 96 1.15 10.21 8.58
N LEU A 97 1.68 10.09 7.36
CA LEU A 97 1.17 10.80 6.19
C LEU A 97 0.15 9.93 5.47
N VAL A 98 -1.10 10.34 5.48
CA VAL A 98 -2.25 9.59 4.94
C VAL A 98 -3.15 10.47 4.09
N HIS A 99 -4.00 9.88 3.25
CA HIS A 99 -4.96 10.63 2.44
C HIS A 99 -6.15 11.14 3.26
N GLU A 100 -6.67 10.31 4.17
CA GLU A 100 -7.85 10.61 4.99
C GLU A 100 -7.59 10.38 6.48
N PRO A 101 -7.03 11.36 7.23
CA PRO A 101 -6.74 11.21 8.66
C PRO A 101 -7.93 10.85 9.53
N SER A 102 -9.14 11.24 9.11
CA SER A 102 -10.39 10.96 9.85
C SER A 102 -10.72 9.48 9.99
N LYS A 103 -10.14 8.63 9.16
CA LYS A 103 -10.32 7.17 9.23
C LYS A 103 -9.56 6.50 10.37
N TYR A 104 -8.61 7.21 10.99
CA TYR A 104 -7.68 6.65 11.97
C TYR A 104 -7.89 7.24 13.38
N LYS A 105 -9.11 7.63 13.71
CA LYS A 105 -9.43 8.22 15.01
C LYS A 105 -9.24 7.25 16.18
N GLU A 106 -9.38 5.96 15.94
CA GLU A 106 -9.15 4.91 16.94
C GLU A 106 -7.68 4.73 17.33
N TYR A 107 -6.75 5.22 16.49
CA TYR A 107 -5.29 5.16 16.72
C TYR A 107 -4.73 6.44 17.35
N GLN A 108 -5.55 7.16 18.13
CA GLN A 108 -5.13 8.38 18.85
C GLN A 108 -4.36 8.01 20.12
N PHE A 109 -3.15 7.53 19.97
CA PHE A 109 -2.22 7.35 21.07
C PHE A 109 -1.49 8.65 21.39
N GLU A 110 -0.93 8.74 22.61
CA GLU A 110 -0.07 9.85 22.98
C GLU A 110 1.08 10.01 21.97
N ASN A 111 1.38 11.24 21.57
CA ASN A 111 2.42 11.61 20.59
C ASN A 111 2.26 10.95 19.19
N VAL A 112 1.07 10.46 18.84
CA VAL A 112 0.76 9.94 17.50
C VAL A 112 -0.13 10.92 16.75
N LYS A 113 0.20 11.18 15.47
CA LYS A 113 -0.54 12.11 14.62
C LYS A 113 -0.74 11.52 13.22
N PHE A 114 -1.95 11.67 12.69
CA PHE A 114 -2.26 11.40 11.29
C PHE A 114 -2.44 12.72 10.55
N VAL A 115 -1.66 12.93 9.50
CA VAL A 115 -1.58 14.19 8.76
C VAL A 115 -1.91 13.95 7.30
N GLN A 116 -2.78 14.79 6.75
CA GLN A 116 -3.15 14.68 5.35
C GLN A 116 -1.97 14.99 4.42
N ASN A 117 -1.56 14.00 3.61
CA ASN A 117 -0.45 14.13 2.66
C ASN A 117 -0.83 14.93 1.40
N PHE A 118 -1.95 14.58 0.77
CA PHE A 118 -2.47 15.22 -0.42
C PHE A 118 -3.90 15.70 -0.20
N LYS A 119 -4.32 16.69 -0.95
CA LYS A 119 -5.72 17.05 -0.99
C LYS A 119 -6.55 15.89 -1.54
N LYS A 120 -7.68 15.59 -0.93
CA LYS A 120 -8.62 14.53 -1.34
C LYS A 120 -8.90 14.59 -2.85
N GLY A 121 -8.73 13.48 -3.54
CA GLY A 121 -8.94 13.37 -4.99
C GLY A 121 -7.93 14.13 -5.86
N SER A 122 -6.79 14.56 -5.32
CA SER A 122 -5.78 15.31 -6.07
C SER A 122 -4.36 14.92 -5.70
N THR A 123 -3.40 15.37 -6.51
CA THR A 123 -1.95 15.25 -6.24
C THR A 123 -1.36 16.53 -5.62
N ILE A 124 -2.20 17.42 -5.07
CA ILE A 124 -1.76 18.66 -4.44
C ILE A 124 -1.25 18.34 -3.05
N ARG A 125 0.04 18.56 -2.85
CA ARG A 125 0.72 18.31 -1.57
C ARG A 125 0.28 19.31 -0.52
N ARG A 126 -0.01 18.83 0.70
CA ARG A 126 -0.35 19.67 1.84
C ARG A 126 0.93 20.26 2.45
N ALA A 127 0.87 21.54 2.79
CA ALA A 127 2.02 22.24 3.39
C ALA A 127 2.39 21.70 4.77
N GLU A 128 1.41 21.19 5.51
CA GLU A 128 1.63 20.56 6.80
C GLU A 128 2.43 19.26 6.65
N ALA A 129 2.00 18.36 5.77
CA ALA A 129 2.74 17.14 5.46
C ALA A 129 4.17 17.45 4.97
N TYR A 130 4.31 18.50 4.14
CA TYR A 130 5.62 18.99 3.74
C TYR A 130 6.49 19.40 4.92
N LYS A 131 5.92 20.13 5.91
CA LYS A 131 6.63 20.52 7.13
C LYS A 131 7.12 19.27 7.88
N TYR A 132 6.29 18.25 8.07
CA TYR A 132 6.69 17.02 8.74
C TYR A 132 7.76 16.26 7.96
N ALA A 133 7.62 16.12 6.65
CA ALA A 133 8.64 15.50 5.80
C ALA A 133 9.99 16.21 5.89
N LEU A 134 9.98 17.55 6.05
CA LEU A 134 11.18 18.37 6.15
C LEU A 134 11.85 18.33 7.54
N THR A 135 11.09 18.05 8.59
CA THR A 135 11.54 18.20 9.98
C THR A 135 11.65 16.91 10.78
N SER A 136 11.23 15.77 10.23
CA SER A 136 11.36 14.47 10.92
C SER A 136 12.76 13.91 10.77
N LYS A 137 13.32 13.40 11.86
CA LYS A 137 14.63 12.75 11.88
C LYS A 137 14.62 11.42 11.17
N TYR A 138 13.66 10.57 11.50
CA TYR A 138 13.51 9.22 10.95
C TYR A 138 12.34 9.19 10.00
N ILE A 139 12.55 8.65 8.80
CA ILE A 139 11.53 8.56 7.75
C ILE A 139 11.43 7.10 7.31
N PHE A 140 10.29 6.49 7.62
CA PHE A 140 9.96 5.12 7.25
C PHE A 140 8.95 5.13 6.11
N TYR A 141 9.20 4.36 5.06
CA TYR A 141 8.29 4.27 3.93
C TYR A 141 8.35 2.90 3.27
N THR A 142 7.35 2.59 2.46
CA THR A 142 7.32 1.39 1.63
C THR A 142 7.29 1.79 0.16
N GLN A 143 8.17 1.22 -0.66
CA GLN A 143 8.20 1.38 -2.12
C GLN A 143 8.66 2.75 -2.65
N ALA A 144 7.99 3.85 -2.31
CA ALA A 144 8.34 5.18 -2.77
C ALA A 144 7.96 6.24 -1.72
N PHE A 145 8.86 7.17 -1.50
CA PHE A 145 8.59 8.33 -0.65
C PHE A 145 8.28 9.55 -1.52
N ASN A 146 7.08 10.09 -1.40
CA ASN A 146 6.59 11.16 -2.27
C ASN A 146 7.30 12.51 -2.06
N TRP A 147 8.12 12.62 -1.04
CA TRP A 147 8.75 13.85 -0.57
C TRP A 147 10.28 13.86 -0.73
N ILE A 148 10.85 12.89 -1.46
CA ILE A 148 12.31 12.71 -1.63
C ILE A 148 13.05 13.99 -2.02
N GLY A 149 12.51 14.79 -2.93
CA GLY A 149 13.13 16.06 -3.33
C GLY A 149 13.15 17.16 -2.27
N MET A 150 12.80 16.82 -1.04
CA MET A 150 12.66 17.69 0.12
C MET A 150 13.53 17.25 1.29
N SER A 151 14.39 16.25 1.05
CA SER A 151 15.31 15.73 2.06
C SER A 151 16.30 16.79 2.54
N ARG A 152 16.66 16.68 3.79
CA ARG A 152 17.68 17.53 4.45
C ARG A 152 18.84 16.65 4.92
N ARG A 153 19.97 17.31 5.15
CA ARG A 153 21.10 16.72 5.84
C ARG A 153 20.65 16.23 7.23
N ASN A 154 21.16 15.09 7.66
CA ASN A 154 20.90 14.47 8.98
C ASN A 154 19.49 13.85 9.15
N GLN A 155 18.69 13.72 8.13
CA GLN A 155 17.52 12.84 8.15
C GLN A 155 17.97 11.42 7.80
N LEU A 156 17.29 10.42 8.38
CA LEU A 156 17.52 8.99 8.12
C LEU A 156 16.32 8.42 7.37
N PHE A 157 16.56 7.94 6.15
CA PHE A 157 15.53 7.36 5.28
C PHE A 157 15.64 5.84 5.30
N ILE A 158 14.59 5.18 5.75
CA ILE A 158 14.51 3.72 5.90
C ILE A 158 13.37 3.22 5.03
N ASP A 159 13.71 2.52 3.96
CA ASP A 159 12.74 1.84 3.11
C ASP A 159 12.41 0.48 3.71
N LEU A 160 11.20 0.32 4.21
CA LEU A 160 10.71 -0.95 4.77
C LEU A 160 10.38 -1.95 3.67
N TRP A 161 10.38 -1.49 2.42
CA TRP A 161 10.04 -2.24 1.23
C TRP A 161 8.68 -2.97 1.34
N HIS A 162 8.34 -3.81 0.36
CA HIS A 162 7.00 -4.42 0.29
C HIS A 162 6.99 -5.89 -0.17
N GLY A 163 8.16 -6.49 -0.40
CA GLY A 163 8.24 -7.90 -0.80
C GLY A 163 9.61 -8.36 -1.22
N CYS A 164 9.83 -9.68 -1.19
CA CYS A 164 11.13 -10.27 -1.52
C CYS A 164 11.53 -10.08 -2.97
N GLY A 165 10.59 -10.18 -3.92
CA GLY A 165 10.80 -9.93 -5.35
C GLY A 165 11.98 -10.69 -5.95
N TYR A 166 11.70 -11.70 -6.77
CA TYR A 166 12.74 -12.48 -7.49
C TYR A 166 13.09 -11.87 -8.84
N LYS A 167 12.33 -10.86 -9.30
CA LYS A 167 12.53 -10.28 -10.62
C LYS A 167 13.78 -9.41 -10.64
N ALA A 168 14.70 -9.74 -11.53
CA ALA A 168 15.83 -8.86 -11.84
C ALA A 168 15.33 -7.60 -12.55
N ASN A 169 15.88 -6.45 -12.19
CA ASN A 169 15.64 -5.20 -12.90
C ASN A 169 16.89 -4.81 -13.67
N LYS A 170 16.90 -5.03 -14.98
CA LYS A 170 18.03 -4.69 -15.85
C LYS A 170 18.39 -3.20 -15.88
N ASN A 171 17.50 -2.34 -15.45
CA ASN A 171 17.66 -0.87 -15.59
C ASN A 171 17.99 -0.15 -14.29
N GLY A 172 18.34 -0.83 -13.22
CA GLY A 172 18.69 -0.28 -11.91
C GLY A 172 17.75 0.86 -11.49
N ARG A 173 16.88 0.66 -10.54
CA ARG A 173 15.99 1.71 -10.06
C ARG A 173 16.80 2.64 -9.15
N LYS A 174 16.97 3.93 -9.51
CA LYS A 174 17.52 4.90 -8.57
C LYS A 174 16.58 5.04 -7.39
N VAL A 175 16.93 4.44 -6.27
CA VAL A 175 16.20 4.53 -5.02
C VAL A 175 16.94 5.43 -4.05
N PHE A 176 16.15 6.12 -3.26
CA PHE A 176 16.66 7.07 -2.29
C PHE A 176 16.35 6.53 -0.88
N PHE A 177 17.34 5.90 -0.28
CA PHE A 177 17.30 5.47 1.12
C PHE A 177 18.72 5.46 1.70
N ASP A 178 18.80 5.60 3.00
CA ASP A 178 20.02 5.29 3.74
C ASP A 178 20.08 3.78 4.01
N TYR A 179 18.94 3.20 4.43
CA TYR A 179 18.79 1.76 4.63
C TYR A 179 17.50 1.24 3.99
N CYS A 180 17.56 -0.04 3.57
CA CYS A 180 16.41 -0.77 3.06
C CYS A 180 16.35 -2.16 3.70
N LEU A 181 15.16 -2.59 4.13
CA LEU A 181 14.97 -3.94 4.65
C LEU A 181 14.97 -4.95 3.51
N VAL A 182 15.57 -6.11 3.78
CA VAL A 182 15.50 -7.30 2.94
C VAL A 182 15.09 -8.52 3.76
N PRO A 183 14.46 -9.53 3.14
CA PRO A 183 13.89 -10.65 3.90
C PRO A 183 14.92 -11.58 4.54
N GLY A 184 16.17 -11.55 4.09
CA GLY A 184 17.26 -12.37 4.59
C GLY A 184 18.51 -12.22 3.73
N ASP A 185 19.61 -12.77 4.16
CA ASP A 185 20.95 -12.61 3.55
C ASP A 185 21.01 -13.09 2.10
N ILE A 186 20.30 -14.15 1.76
CA ILE A 186 20.24 -14.69 0.39
C ILE A 186 19.73 -13.67 -0.64
N PHE A 187 18.99 -12.67 -0.20
CA PHE A 187 18.44 -11.62 -1.07
C PHE A 187 19.37 -10.41 -1.23
N ILE A 188 20.43 -10.29 -0.45
CA ILE A 188 21.34 -9.13 -0.47
C ILE A 188 21.88 -8.91 -1.89
N LYS A 189 22.47 -9.94 -2.52
CA LYS A 189 23.03 -9.81 -3.86
C LYS A 189 22.00 -9.33 -4.89
N THR A 190 20.83 -9.98 -4.93
CA THR A 190 19.75 -9.63 -5.86
C THR A 190 19.24 -8.20 -5.62
N LYS A 191 19.16 -7.78 -4.36
CA LYS A 191 18.71 -6.42 -4.01
C LYS A 191 19.76 -5.36 -4.28
N MET A 192 21.03 -5.66 -4.13
CA MET A 192 22.13 -4.77 -4.57
C MET A 192 22.02 -4.47 -6.06
N GLU A 193 21.82 -5.50 -6.87
CA GLU A 193 21.66 -5.37 -8.33
C GLU A 193 20.36 -4.60 -8.67
N PHE A 194 19.27 -4.95 -8.01
CA PHE A 194 17.97 -4.32 -8.22
C PHE A 194 17.97 -2.82 -7.90
N PHE A 195 18.59 -2.43 -6.79
CA PHE A 195 18.62 -1.04 -6.33
C PHE A 195 19.86 -0.27 -6.80
N GLY A 196 20.87 -0.93 -7.33
CA GLY A 196 22.14 -0.31 -7.67
C GLY A 196 22.84 0.28 -6.44
N CYS A 197 22.82 -0.43 -5.30
CA CYS A 197 23.39 0.02 -4.03
C CYS A 197 24.40 -1.00 -3.47
N THR A 198 25.11 -0.60 -2.42
CA THR A 198 26.03 -1.49 -1.69
C THR A 198 25.30 -2.29 -0.62
N SER A 199 25.87 -3.45 -0.21
CA SER A 199 25.32 -4.28 0.86
C SER A 199 25.15 -3.54 2.19
N LYS A 200 26.00 -2.54 2.49
CA LYS A 200 25.93 -1.72 3.71
C LYS A 200 24.60 -0.97 3.89
N LYS A 201 23.86 -0.78 2.80
CA LYS A 201 22.54 -0.15 2.82
C LYS A 201 21.39 -1.14 3.01
N LEU A 202 21.65 -2.43 3.01
CA LEU A 202 20.65 -3.48 3.11
C LEU A 202 20.68 -4.13 4.48
N LEU A 203 19.53 -4.16 5.15
CA LEU A 203 19.37 -4.74 6.48
C LEU A 203 18.57 -6.03 6.35
N SER A 204 19.21 -7.17 6.60
CA SER A 204 18.62 -8.50 6.47
C SER A 204 17.85 -8.92 7.74
N PHE A 205 16.96 -8.05 8.23
CA PHE A 205 16.19 -8.29 9.44
C PHE A 205 14.81 -8.92 9.19
N GLY A 206 14.48 -9.23 7.93
CA GLY A 206 13.13 -9.59 7.56
C GLY A 206 12.24 -8.35 7.37
N TYR A 207 10.94 -8.59 7.32
CA TYR A 207 9.95 -7.53 7.22
C TYR A 207 9.05 -7.51 8.47
N PRO A 208 8.72 -6.34 9.03
CA PRO A 208 7.91 -6.23 10.24
C PRO A 208 6.58 -7.00 10.19
N ARG A 209 5.93 -7.06 9.03
CA ARG A 209 4.68 -7.80 8.85
C ARG A 209 4.84 -9.32 9.01
N TYR A 210 6.05 -9.88 8.88
CA TYR A 210 6.29 -11.32 9.08
C TYR A 210 6.08 -11.72 10.54
N ASP A 211 6.45 -10.86 11.49
CA ASP A 211 6.19 -11.10 12.91
C ASP A 211 4.68 -11.16 13.18
N MET A 212 3.91 -10.27 12.57
CA MET A 212 2.45 -10.28 12.69
C MET A 212 1.83 -11.52 12.04
N MET A 213 2.36 -11.96 10.89
CA MET A 213 1.95 -13.22 10.26
C MET A 213 2.17 -14.40 11.17
N LEU A 214 3.32 -14.46 11.88
CA LEU A 214 3.68 -15.58 12.77
C LEU A 214 2.91 -15.55 14.08
N LYS A 215 2.63 -14.41 14.64
CA LYS A 215 1.86 -14.24 15.88
C LYS A 215 0.38 -14.61 15.72
N GLY A 216 -0.16 -14.48 14.51
CA GLY A 216 -1.58 -14.58 14.25
C GLY A 216 -2.35 -13.36 14.75
N SER A 217 -3.67 -13.40 14.57
CA SER A 217 -4.58 -12.34 15.01
C SER A 217 -5.93 -12.98 15.37
N GLU A 218 -6.38 -12.82 16.61
CA GLU A 218 -7.68 -13.33 17.07
C GLU A 218 -8.81 -12.80 16.18
N ARG A 219 -8.76 -11.53 15.80
CA ARG A 219 -9.72 -10.90 14.88
C ARG A 219 -9.72 -11.57 13.50
N ALA A 220 -8.54 -11.92 12.98
CA ALA A 220 -8.44 -12.65 11.72
C ALA A 220 -9.00 -14.06 11.82
N ASP A 221 -8.78 -14.72 12.94
CA ASP A 221 -9.31 -16.05 13.19
C ASP A 221 -10.83 -16.06 13.35
N GLU A 222 -11.40 -15.06 14.01
CA GLU A 222 -12.85 -14.86 14.09
C GLU A 222 -13.46 -14.62 12.70
N TYR A 223 -12.82 -13.77 11.89
CA TYR A 223 -13.29 -13.52 10.54
C TYR A 223 -13.23 -14.77 9.65
N LYS A 224 -12.17 -15.57 9.73
CA LYS A 224 -12.05 -16.85 9.01
C LYS A 224 -13.12 -17.84 9.48
N LYS A 225 -13.35 -17.98 10.79
CA LYS A 225 -14.41 -18.84 11.35
C LYS A 225 -15.79 -18.43 10.86
N LYS A 226 -16.05 -17.11 10.77
CA LYS A 226 -17.29 -16.60 10.21
C LYS A 226 -17.46 -17.03 8.75
N LEU A 227 -16.45 -16.82 7.90
CA LEU A 227 -16.49 -17.24 6.50
C LEU A 227 -16.71 -18.73 6.32
N LEU A 228 -16.01 -19.57 7.10
CA LEU A 228 -16.18 -21.03 7.08
C LEU A 228 -17.60 -21.43 7.45
N LYS A 229 -18.16 -20.82 8.49
CA LYS A 229 -19.54 -21.11 8.93
C LYS A 229 -20.57 -20.69 7.88
N GLU A 230 -20.42 -19.54 7.25
CA GLU A 230 -21.32 -19.00 6.22
C GLU A 230 -21.35 -19.88 4.95
N THR A 231 -20.27 -20.60 4.68
CA THR A 231 -20.10 -21.45 3.49
C THR A 231 -20.18 -22.95 3.77
N ASP A 232 -20.55 -23.35 4.98
CA ASP A 232 -20.56 -24.75 5.44
C ASP A 232 -19.26 -25.48 5.11
N SER A 233 -18.12 -24.82 5.42
CA SER A 233 -16.79 -25.31 5.09
C SER A 233 -15.94 -25.55 6.34
N GLU A 234 -15.03 -26.53 6.25
CA GLU A 234 -14.08 -26.88 7.30
C GLU A 234 -12.65 -26.39 6.99
N LYS A 235 -12.35 -26.22 5.71
CA LYS A 235 -11.01 -25.84 5.21
C LYS A 235 -11.09 -24.55 4.42
N LEU A 236 -10.10 -23.67 4.62
CA LEU A 236 -9.98 -22.43 3.89
C LEU A 236 -8.67 -22.43 3.09
N ILE A 237 -8.78 -22.15 1.80
CA ILE A 237 -7.64 -21.96 0.89
C ILE A 237 -7.62 -20.51 0.45
N LEU A 238 -6.54 -19.78 0.77
CA LEU A 238 -6.31 -18.47 0.23
C LEU A 238 -5.56 -18.58 -1.11
N TRP A 239 -6.20 -18.16 -2.19
CA TRP A 239 -5.61 -18.14 -3.51
C TRP A 239 -5.32 -16.70 -3.96
N MET A 240 -4.05 -16.40 -4.17
CA MET A 240 -3.57 -15.09 -4.61
C MET A 240 -2.97 -15.19 -6.03
N PRO A 241 -3.81 -15.27 -7.07
CA PRO A 241 -3.32 -15.44 -8.43
C PRO A 241 -2.59 -14.21 -8.94
N THR A 242 -1.62 -14.41 -9.84
CA THR A 242 -1.06 -13.32 -10.66
C THR A 242 -2.15 -12.76 -11.56
N TYR A 243 -2.23 -11.44 -11.67
CA TYR A 243 -3.21 -10.80 -12.57
C TYR A 243 -2.97 -11.19 -14.03
N ARG A 244 -4.06 -11.42 -14.77
CA ARG A 244 -4.04 -11.75 -16.20
C ARG A 244 -4.52 -10.58 -17.06
N HIS A 245 -5.38 -9.73 -16.51
CA HIS A 245 -5.89 -8.56 -17.20
C HIS A 245 -5.70 -7.31 -16.32
N ALA A 246 -5.02 -6.30 -16.85
CA ALA A 246 -4.83 -5.04 -16.15
C ALA A 246 -5.35 -3.89 -17.04
N SER A 247 -5.78 -2.82 -16.39
CA SER A 247 -6.16 -1.57 -17.07
C SER A 247 -4.99 -0.84 -17.75
N SER A 248 -3.78 -1.38 -17.69
CA SER A 248 -2.58 -0.81 -18.30
C SER A 248 -2.11 -1.64 -19.49
N GLU A 249 -1.65 -0.96 -20.57
CA GLU A 249 -1.18 -1.51 -21.86
C GLU A 249 0.03 -2.49 -21.79
N ARG A 250 0.31 -3.09 -20.63
CA ARG A 250 1.51 -3.93 -20.40
C ARG A 250 1.26 -5.43 -20.59
N LEU A 251 0.11 -5.83 -21.04
CA LEU A 251 -0.23 -7.24 -21.18
C LEU A 251 -0.22 -7.67 -22.65
N ASN A 252 0.35 -8.85 -22.90
CA ASN A 252 0.34 -9.49 -24.20
C ASN A 252 -1.07 -10.00 -24.54
N GLU A 253 -1.40 -10.09 -25.83
CA GLU A 253 -2.71 -10.53 -26.34
C GLU A 253 -3.13 -11.92 -25.80
N GLU A 254 -2.18 -12.82 -25.53
CA GLU A 254 -2.44 -14.15 -24.95
C GLU A 254 -3.08 -14.14 -23.56
N THR A 255 -2.95 -13.01 -22.81
CA THR A 255 -3.54 -12.88 -21.47
C THR A 255 -4.96 -12.30 -21.50
N LEU A 256 -5.43 -11.85 -22.67
CA LEU A 256 -6.73 -11.20 -22.83
C LEU A 256 -7.89 -12.20 -23.00
N ASN A 257 -7.60 -13.46 -23.29
CA ASN A 257 -8.60 -14.47 -23.66
C ASN A 257 -9.15 -15.26 -22.46
N ASN A 258 -8.82 -14.89 -21.23
CA ASN A 258 -9.36 -15.55 -20.05
C ASN A 258 -10.53 -14.75 -19.49
N GLU A 259 -11.72 -15.30 -19.56
CA GLU A 259 -12.98 -14.67 -19.18
C GLU A 259 -12.97 -14.16 -17.72
N PHE A 260 -12.43 -14.96 -16.81
CA PHE A 260 -12.40 -14.64 -15.38
C PHE A 260 -11.10 -13.98 -14.88
N ASN A 261 -10.13 -13.81 -15.77
CA ASN A 261 -8.82 -13.25 -15.41
C ASN A 261 -8.12 -14.01 -14.26
N ILE A 262 -8.46 -15.28 -14.08
CA ILE A 262 -7.90 -16.18 -13.07
C ILE A 262 -7.09 -17.25 -13.79
N PRO A 263 -5.86 -17.56 -13.37
CA PRO A 263 -5.11 -18.66 -13.94
C PRO A 263 -5.87 -19.98 -13.80
N ILE A 264 -5.82 -20.84 -14.83
CA ILE A 264 -6.41 -22.18 -14.85
C ILE A 264 -7.93 -22.20 -15.08
N ILE A 265 -8.65 -21.17 -14.65
CA ILE A 265 -10.10 -21.03 -14.83
C ILE A 265 -10.35 -20.06 -15.98
N ASP A 266 -10.65 -20.58 -17.15
CA ASP A 266 -10.79 -19.84 -18.40
C ASP A 266 -12.25 -19.70 -18.86
N ASP A 267 -13.17 -20.49 -18.27
CA ASP A 267 -14.60 -20.45 -18.58
C ASP A 267 -15.49 -20.66 -17.34
N ALA A 268 -16.79 -20.40 -17.48
CA ALA A 268 -17.77 -20.51 -16.41
C ALA A 268 -17.97 -21.95 -15.93
N ASP A 269 -17.92 -22.92 -16.83
CA ASP A 269 -18.17 -24.32 -16.50
C ASP A 269 -17.08 -24.84 -15.54
N LYS A 270 -15.80 -24.53 -15.80
CA LYS A 270 -14.69 -24.88 -14.91
C LYS A 270 -14.79 -24.20 -13.54
N LEU A 271 -15.29 -22.96 -13.51
CA LEU A 271 -15.50 -22.26 -12.25
C LEU A 271 -16.61 -22.92 -11.42
N LEU A 272 -17.72 -23.29 -12.07
CA LEU A 272 -18.83 -24.00 -11.42
C LEU A 272 -18.42 -25.40 -10.97
N GLU A 273 -17.65 -26.12 -11.78
CA GLU A 273 -17.10 -27.43 -11.41
C GLU A 273 -16.20 -27.32 -10.16
N LEU A 274 -15.30 -26.34 -10.15
CA LEU A 274 -14.46 -26.08 -8.97
C LEU A 274 -15.30 -25.72 -7.75
N ASN A 275 -16.32 -24.87 -7.91
CA ASN A 275 -17.22 -24.52 -6.80
C ASN A 275 -17.98 -25.74 -6.25
N LYS A 276 -18.47 -26.61 -7.14
CA LYS A 276 -19.12 -27.87 -6.78
C LYS A 276 -18.17 -28.78 -6.00
N PHE A 277 -16.95 -28.99 -6.51
CA PHE A 277 -15.92 -29.76 -5.83
C PHE A 277 -15.62 -29.19 -4.43
N CYS A 278 -15.49 -27.88 -4.29
CA CYS A 278 -15.26 -27.22 -3.00
C CYS A 278 -16.40 -27.48 -2.02
N LYS A 279 -17.64 -27.39 -2.49
CA LYS A 279 -18.83 -27.66 -1.68
C LYS A 279 -18.87 -29.10 -1.19
N GLU A 280 -18.67 -30.08 -2.07
CA GLU A 280 -18.67 -31.51 -1.77
C GLU A 280 -17.55 -31.93 -0.80
N ASN A 281 -16.45 -31.16 -0.75
CA ASN A 281 -15.29 -31.44 0.10
C ASN A 281 -15.15 -30.51 1.32
N HIS A 282 -16.17 -29.69 1.62
CA HIS A 282 -16.19 -28.72 2.70
C HIS A 282 -14.99 -27.75 2.66
N ILE A 283 -14.64 -27.29 1.46
CA ILE A 283 -13.55 -26.35 1.22
C ILE A 283 -14.12 -24.97 0.86
N LEU A 284 -13.57 -23.92 1.43
CA LEU A 284 -13.77 -22.54 0.98
C LEU A 284 -12.50 -22.03 0.27
N ILE A 285 -12.63 -21.61 -0.96
CA ILE A 285 -11.57 -20.88 -1.65
C ILE A 285 -11.82 -19.38 -1.53
N VAL A 286 -10.88 -18.68 -0.94
CA VAL A 286 -10.87 -17.20 -0.85
C VAL A 286 -9.90 -16.66 -1.87
N ILE A 287 -10.40 -16.00 -2.92
CA ILE A 287 -9.57 -15.43 -3.98
C ILE A 287 -9.25 -13.97 -3.66
N LYS A 288 -7.98 -13.66 -3.43
CA LYS A 288 -7.50 -12.29 -3.29
C LYS A 288 -6.96 -11.78 -4.60
N LYS A 289 -7.73 -10.92 -5.27
CA LYS A 289 -7.33 -10.31 -6.55
C LYS A 289 -6.14 -9.37 -6.39
N HIS A 290 -5.29 -9.34 -7.40
CA HIS A 290 -4.27 -8.31 -7.52
C HIS A 290 -4.92 -6.92 -7.72
N TYR A 291 -4.41 -5.86 -7.11
CA TYR A 291 -5.01 -4.52 -7.16
C TYR A 291 -5.10 -3.91 -8.58
N LEU A 292 -4.30 -4.40 -9.53
CA LEU A 292 -4.36 -3.99 -10.94
C LEU A 292 -5.39 -4.78 -11.75
N GLN A 293 -5.95 -5.86 -11.19
CA GLN A 293 -6.90 -6.69 -11.92
C GLN A 293 -8.24 -5.99 -12.02
N VAL A 294 -8.79 -5.97 -13.23
CA VAL A 294 -10.14 -5.46 -13.48
C VAL A 294 -11.14 -6.33 -12.70
N PRO A 295 -12.14 -5.74 -12.02
CA PRO A 295 -13.21 -6.51 -11.40
C PRO A 295 -13.91 -7.38 -12.44
N TYR A 296 -14.24 -8.60 -12.06
CA TYR A 296 -15.02 -9.50 -12.89
C TYR A 296 -16.43 -9.63 -12.31
N ASP A 297 -17.41 -9.63 -13.20
CA ASP A 297 -18.81 -9.90 -12.89
C ASP A 297 -19.11 -11.36 -13.27
N PHE A 298 -19.48 -12.19 -12.31
CA PHE A 298 -19.85 -13.59 -12.56
C PHE A 298 -21.29 -13.75 -13.07
N GLY A 299 -21.99 -12.66 -13.31
CA GLY A 299 -23.38 -12.66 -13.73
C GLY A 299 -24.27 -13.39 -12.72
N GLU A 300 -25.17 -14.26 -13.21
CA GLU A 300 -26.10 -15.02 -12.37
C GLU A 300 -25.47 -16.28 -11.72
N ASN A 301 -24.18 -16.52 -11.93
CA ASN A 301 -23.50 -17.68 -11.33
C ASN A 301 -23.36 -17.53 -9.83
N VAL A 302 -24.11 -18.32 -9.06
CA VAL A 302 -24.04 -18.33 -7.60
C VAL A 302 -22.89 -19.20 -7.15
N LEU A 303 -21.80 -18.60 -6.69
CA LEU A 303 -20.69 -19.28 -6.08
C LEU A 303 -20.92 -19.34 -4.56
N THR A 304 -20.97 -20.54 -4.01
CA THR A 304 -21.19 -20.77 -2.56
C THR A 304 -19.89 -20.94 -1.78
N ASN A 305 -18.90 -21.60 -2.40
CA ASN A 305 -17.65 -21.99 -1.76
C ASN A 305 -16.42 -21.35 -2.41
N ILE A 306 -16.62 -20.36 -3.29
CA ILE A 306 -15.57 -19.49 -3.84
C ILE A 306 -15.99 -18.06 -3.58
N VAL A 307 -15.19 -17.32 -2.81
CA VAL A 307 -15.46 -15.91 -2.47
C VAL A 307 -14.28 -15.02 -2.86
N TYR A 308 -14.57 -13.79 -3.20
CA TYR A 308 -13.53 -12.79 -3.46
C TYR A 308 -13.30 -11.95 -2.22
N LEU A 309 -12.02 -11.77 -1.88
CA LEU A 309 -11.58 -10.92 -0.79
C LEU A 309 -11.07 -9.60 -1.36
N GLU A 310 -11.81 -8.54 -1.12
CA GLU A 310 -11.40 -7.19 -1.46
C GLU A 310 -10.58 -6.56 -0.30
N ASN A 311 -9.76 -5.56 -0.60
CA ASN A 311 -9.06 -4.80 0.46
C ASN A 311 -10.05 -4.11 1.40
N ARG A 312 -11.23 -3.75 0.88
CA ARG A 312 -12.30 -3.13 1.66
C ARG A 312 -12.84 -4.08 2.71
N ASP A 313 -13.05 -5.35 2.38
CA ASP A 313 -13.59 -6.35 3.31
C ASP A 313 -12.66 -6.54 4.50
N LEU A 314 -11.35 -6.56 4.26
CA LEU A 314 -10.35 -6.59 5.33
C LEU A 314 -10.36 -5.31 6.15
N ALA A 315 -10.39 -4.14 5.52
CA ALA A 315 -10.40 -2.86 6.21
C ALA A 315 -11.67 -2.65 7.05
N ASP A 316 -12.84 -3.04 6.53
CA ASP A 316 -14.12 -2.96 7.26
C ASP A 316 -14.15 -3.87 8.50
N ASN A 317 -13.33 -4.94 8.51
CA ASN A 317 -13.12 -5.82 9.67
C ASN A 317 -11.87 -5.44 10.49
N GLY A 318 -11.22 -4.30 10.20
CA GLY A 318 -10.03 -3.84 10.90
C GLY A 318 -8.79 -4.71 10.69
N LEU A 319 -8.74 -5.48 9.60
CA LEU A 319 -7.70 -6.44 9.28
C LEU A 319 -6.72 -5.93 8.23
N GLN A 320 -5.51 -6.44 8.29
CA GLN A 320 -4.53 -6.36 7.22
C GLN A 320 -4.40 -7.71 6.52
N LEU A 321 -4.06 -7.70 5.23
CA LEU A 321 -3.92 -8.93 4.46
C LEU A 321 -2.93 -9.93 5.10
N TYR A 322 -1.83 -9.44 5.67
CA TYR A 322 -0.84 -10.31 6.32
C TYR A 322 -1.37 -11.01 7.58
N GLU A 323 -2.35 -10.44 8.30
CA GLU A 323 -3.02 -11.10 9.43
C GLU A 323 -3.92 -12.25 8.94
N PHE A 324 -4.47 -12.12 7.73
CA PHE A 324 -5.32 -13.14 7.13
C PHE A 324 -4.55 -14.31 6.50
N ILE A 325 -3.31 -14.10 6.03
CA ILE A 325 -2.54 -15.08 5.26
C ILE A 325 -2.17 -16.33 6.07
N LEU A 326 -1.80 -16.20 7.33
CA LEU A 326 -1.43 -17.35 8.15
C LEU A 326 -2.56 -17.79 9.08
N TRP A 327 -3.13 -18.91 8.72
CA TRP A 327 -3.88 -19.76 9.62
C TRP A 327 -3.32 -21.18 9.52
N ILE A 328 -2.23 -21.42 10.24
CA ILE A 328 -1.87 -22.77 10.66
C ILE A 328 -2.37 -22.82 12.09
N PRO A 329 -3.34 -23.69 12.44
CA PRO A 329 -3.59 -23.97 13.83
C PRO A 329 -2.30 -24.59 14.36
N TYR A 330 -1.48 -23.77 15.03
CA TYR A 330 -0.35 -24.26 15.78
C TYR A 330 -0.93 -25.10 16.93
N LYS A 331 -1.06 -26.38 16.71
CA LYS A 331 -1.13 -27.34 17.82
C LYS A 331 0.30 -27.37 18.37
N PRO A 332 0.53 -26.87 19.59
CA PRO A 332 1.81 -27.11 20.23
C PRO A 332 1.97 -28.64 20.28
N HIS A 333 2.89 -29.16 19.50
CA HIS A 333 3.39 -30.48 19.74
C HIS A 333 4.02 -30.45 21.12
N ASN A 334 3.33 -31.08 22.10
CA ASN A 334 3.97 -31.43 23.34
C ASN A 334 5.11 -32.42 22.98
N HIS A 335 6.29 -31.88 22.74
CA HIS A 335 7.49 -32.67 22.83
C HIS A 335 7.78 -32.77 24.35
N PRO A 336 7.70 -33.93 24.95
CA PRO A 336 8.26 -34.11 26.28
C PRO A 336 9.77 -33.84 26.17
N VAL A 337 10.28 -32.98 27.03
CA VAL A 337 11.70 -32.72 27.26
C VAL A 337 12.37 -34.00 27.78
#